data_4fad60a5e0bda90b93d0572050b584db
#
_entry.id   4fad60a5e0bda90b93d0572050b584db
#
_cell.length_a   1.000
_cell.length_b   1.000
_cell.length_c   1.000
_cell.angle_alpha   90.00
_cell.angle_beta   90.00
_cell.angle_gamma   90.00
#
_symmetry.space_group_name_H-M   'P 1'
#
loop_
_entity.id
_entity.type
_entity.pdbx_description
1 polymer ?
#
loop_
_entity_poly.entity_id
_entity_poly.type
_entity_poly.pdbx_seq_one_letter_code
_entity_poly.pdbx_strand_id
1 'polypeptide(L)'
;MADQAFISSTQVVPGLSSVPRHIAIIMDGNGRWARKRFLPRVAGHTRGVEAVRGTIRSVMERGVEYLTLFAFSSENWRRPAEEVSFLMQLFIKSLQKEVTRLHENGIRFRVIGDRSRFEPVLVRAIESAEELTAGNTRLHLTIAVNYGGRWDVISAVNRVLARQPGLDRIDEEAINAELSMSFAPEPDLFIRTGGEQRISNFLLWQLAYTEFFFTDTLWPDFDGKVLDQAIASYRERERRFGRTSEQLVAGAGDEMERHA
;
A
#
# COMPACT_ATOMS: atom_id res chain seq x y z
N MET A 1 -24.64 -8.61 47.44
CA MET A 1 -23.82 -7.65 46.70
C MET A 1 -22.70 -8.47 46.07
N ALA A 2 -22.87 -8.85 44.82
CA ALA A 2 -21.90 -9.62 44.09
C ALA A 2 -21.56 -8.80 42.82
N ASP A 3 -20.30 -8.42 42.80
CA ASP A 3 -19.66 -7.67 41.71
C ASP A 3 -19.49 -8.64 40.52
N GLN A 4 -20.24 -8.42 39.44
CA GLN A 4 -20.05 -9.17 38.20
C GLN A 4 -19.03 -8.44 37.36
N ALA A 5 -17.78 -8.90 37.41
CA ALA A 5 -16.75 -8.52 36.48
C ALA A 5 -17.16 -8.95 35.05
N PHE A 6 -17.40 -7.98 34.17
CA PHE A 6 -17.52 -8.22 32.73
C PHE A 6 -16.16 -8.64 32.17
N ILE A 7 -15.95 -9.95 32.03
CA ILE A 7 -14.84 -10.50 31.26
C ILE A 7 -15.26 -10.41 29.81
N SER A 8 -14.71 -9.42 29.08
CA SER A 8 -14.79 -9.37 27.63
C SER A 8 -13.97 -10.53 27.05
N SER A 9 -14.62 -11.64 26.76
CA SER A 9 -14.02 -12.72 25.98
C SER A 9 -14.00 -12.29 24.52
N THR A 10 -12.89 -11.75 24.05
CA THR A 10 -12.60 -11.58 22.62
C THR A 10 -12.49 -12.96 22.01
N GLN A 11 -13.57 -13.51 21.49
CA GLN A 11 -13.52 -14.73 20.68
C GLN A 11 -12.80 -14.42 19.38
N VAL A 12 -11.59 -14.93 19.25
CA VAL A 12 -10.84 -14.93 17.98
C VAL A 12 -11.59 -15.85 17.02
N VAL A 13 -12.17 -15.29 15.98
CA VAL A 13 -12.82 -16.07 14.91
C VAL A 13 -11.71 -16.86 14.19
N PRO A 14 -11.78 -18.21 14.13
CA PRO A 14 -10.79 -19.00 13.40
C PRO A 14 -10.87 -18.68 11.90
N GLY A 15 -9.76 -18.23 11.30
CA GLY A 15 -9.66 -18.00 9.85
C GLY A 15 -9.11 -16.65 9.40
N LEU A 16 -9.01 -15.65 10.28
CA LEU A 16 -8.35 -14.38 9.95
C LEU A 16 -6.89 -14.43 10.39
N SER A 17 -5.97 -14.26 9.44
CA SER A 17 -4.57 -13.99 9.75
C SER A 17 -4.51 -12.81 10.72
N SER A 18 -3.84 -12.98 11.85
CA SER A 18 -3.64 -11.92 12.86
C SER A 18 -2.79 -10.76 12.34
N VAL A 19 -2.26 -10.87 11.12
CA VAL A 19 -1.44 -9.89 10.44
C VAL A 19 -2.02 -9.63 9.04
N PRO A 20 -2.18 -8.36 8.63
CA PRO A 20 -2.61 -8.05 7.26
C PRO A 20 -1.59 -8.60 6.26
N ARG A 21 -2.09 -9.27 5.24
CA ARG A 21 -1.26 -9.81 4.16
C ARG A 21 -0.70 -8.70 3.27
N HIS A 22 -1.52 -7.66 3.00
CA HIS A 22 -1.16 -6.51 2.19
C HIS A 22 -1.46 -5.20 2.92
N ILE A 23 -0.43 -4.35 3.06
CA ILE A 23 -0.54 -3.01 3.63
C ILE A 23 -0.28 -1.96 2.53
N ALA A 24 -1.22 -1.01 2.39
CA ALA A 24 -1.08 0.15 1.50
C ALA A 24 -0.89 1.43 2.33
N ILE A 25 0.10 2.27 2.01
CA ILE A 25 0.44 3.45 2.82
C ILE A 25 0.49 4.73 1.97
N ILE A 26 -0.24 5.77 2.39
CA ILE A 26 -0.01 7.15 1.94
C ILE A 26 0.98 7.83 2.89
N MET A 27 2.14 8.18 2.35
CA MET A 27 3.29 8.76 3.06
C MET A 27 3.17 10.28 3.15
N ASP A 28 2.22 10.77 3.96
CA ASP A 28 1.96 12.21 4.11
C ASP A 28 2.68 12.83 5.32
N GLY A 29 3.03 14.11 5.20
CA GLY A 29 3.60 14.90 6.28
C GLY A 29 5.05 15.33 6.13
N ASN A 30 5.77 14.92 5.07
CA ASN A 30 7.18 15.28 4.85
C ASN A 30 7.45 16.79 4.94
N GLY A 31 6.66 17.59 4.23
CA GLY A 31 6.81 19.05 4.23
C GLY A 31 6.45 19.69 5.58
N ARG A 32 5.44 19.15 6.27
CA ARG A 32 5.06 19.62 7.61
C ARG A 32 6.12 19.28 8.66
N TRP A 33 6.73 18.11 8.53
CA TRP A 33 7.84 17.67 9.38
C TRP A 33 9.04 18.61 9.27
N ALA A 34 9.45 18.96 8.05
CA ALA A 34 10.54 19.90 7.79
C ALA A 34 10.23 21.30 8.35
N ARG A 35 9.03 21.82 8.09
CA ARG A 35 8.59 23.12 8.58
C ARG A 35 8.58 23.22 10.11
N LYS A 36 8.12 22.18 10.81
CA LYS A 36 8.17 22.12 12.29
C LYS A 36 9.59 22.20 12.85
N ARG A 37 10.62 21.91 12.03
CA ARG A 37 12.04 21.90 12.39
C ARG A 37 12.83 23.05 11.75
N PHE A 38 12.12 24.01 11.15
CA PHE A 38 12.73 25.15 10.43
C PHE A 38 13.67 24.70 9.29
N LEU A 39 13.39 23.55 8.67
CA LEU A 39 14.14 22.97 7.56
C LEU A 39 13.40 23.21 6.23
N PRO A 40 14.12 23.25 5.09
CA PRO A 40 13.52 23.28 3.77
C PRO A 40 12.72 21.99 3.52
N ARG A 41 11.64 22.06 2.72
CA ARG A 41 10.75 20.93 2.44
C ARG A 41 11.49 19.68 1.95
N VAL A 42 12.54 19.87 1.16
CA VAL A 42 13.39 18.80 0.62
C VAL A 42 14.02 17.92 1.70
N ALA A 43 14.38 18.51 2.87
CA ALA A 43 14.90 17.73 3.99
C ALA A 43 13.89 16.73 4.55
N GLY A 44 12.60 17.11 4.56
CA GLY A 44 11.54 16.19 4.96
C GLY A 44 11.40 15.00 4.01
N HIS A 45 11.50 15.23 2.70
CA HIS A 45 11.45 14.16 1.70
C HIS A 45 12.66 13.23 1.82
N THR A 46 13.86 13.77 2.01
CA THR A 46 15.07 12.97 2.24
C THR A 46 14.94 12.10 3.50
N ARG A 47 14.45 12.67 4.60
CA ARG A 47 14.18 11.92 5.83
C ARG A 47 13.07 10.86 5.63
N GLY A 48 12.07 11.18 4.80
CA GLY A 48 11.02 10.24 4.42
C GLY A 48 11.53 8.96 3.73
N VAL A 49 12.63 9.03 2.98
CA VAL A 49 13.28 7.84 2.39
C VAL A 49 13.84 6.92 3.48
N GLU A 50 14.35 7.47 4.58
CA GLU A 50 14.80 6.65 5.71
C GLU A 50 13.64 5.97 6.42
N ALA A 51 12.49 6.66 6.54
CA ALA A 51 11.26 6.05 7.07
C ALA A 51 10.77 4.88 6.17
N VAL A 52 10.89 4.99 4.82
CA VAL A 52 10.62 3.86 3.91
C VAL A 52 11.46 2.62 4.28
N ARG A 53 12.77 2.80 4.49
CA ARG A 53 13.64 1.66 4.89
C ARG A 53 13.22 1.03 6.21
N GLY A 54 12.89 1.87 7.20
CA GLY A 54 12.38 1.42 8.49
C GLY A 54 11.09 0.63 8.36
N THR A 55 10.15 1.15 7.57
CA THR A 55 8.85 0.52 7.30
C THR A 55 9.01 -0.82 6.60
N ILE A 56 9.84 -0.91 5.54
CA ILE A 56 10.12 -2.18 4.84
C ILE A 56 10.61 -3.24 5.83
N ARG A 57 11.58 -2.90 6.69
CA ARG A 57 12.07 -3.83 7.72
C ARG A 57 10.96 -4.24 8.67
N SER A 58 10.21 -3.27 9.18
CA SER A 58 9.15 -3.50 10.17
C SER A 58 8.03 -4.38 9.63
N VAL A 59 7.60 -4.23 8.37
CA VAL A 59 6.57 -5.09 7.76
C VAL A 59 7.10 -6.50 7.52
N MET A 60 8.36 -6.66 7.10
CA MET A 60 9.00 -7.96 6.91
C MET A 60 9.11 -8.74 8.23
N GLU A 61 9.49 -8.07 9.32
CA GLU A 61 9.59 -8.66 10.66
C GLU A 61 8.25 -9.17 11.17
N ARG A 62 7.14 -8.61 10.70
CA ARG A 62 5.76 -8.98 11.06
C ARG A 62 5.10 -9.98 10.12
N GLY A 63 5.82 -10.41 9.08
CA GLY A 63 5.32 -11.40 8.12
C GLY A 63 4.32 -10.86 7.10
N VAL A 64 4.30 -9.54 6.87
CA VAL A 64 3.51 -8.93 5.78
C VAL A 64 4.11 -9.32 4.43
N GLU A 65 3.28 -9.77 3.49
CA GLU A 65 3.73 -10.25 2.18
C GLU A 65 3.78 -9.15 1.12
N TYR A 66 2.88 -8.15 1.21
CA TYR A 66 2.75 -7.08 0.21
C TYR A 66 2.75 -5.71 0.90
N LEU A 67 3.56 -4.81 0.38
CA LEU A 67 3.63 -3.41 0.81
C LEU A 67 3.52 -2.48 -0.39
N THR A 68 2.48 -1.64 -0.43
CA THR A 68 2.32 -0.63 -1.47
C THR A 68 2.43 0.78 -0.89
N LEU A 69 3.39 1.56 -1.40
CA LEU A 69 3.68 2.91 -0.93
C LEU A 69 3.30 3.95 -1.98
N PHE A 70 2.52 4.97 -1.59
CA PHE A 70 2.16 6.08 -2.47
C PHE A 70 3.21 7.18 -2.40
N ALA A 71 4.15 7.18 -3.34
CA ALA A 71 5.29 8.10 -3.35
C ALA A 71 4.99 9.40 -4.10
N PHE A 72 4.24 9.33 -5.23
CA PHE A 72 3.93 10.50 -6.05
C PHE A 72 2.61 10.31 -6.81
N SER A 73 1.62 11.16 -6.53
CA SER A 73 0.33 11.12 -7.21
C SER A 73 0.35 11.88 -8.54
N SER A 74 -0.58 11.55 -9.44
CA SER A 74 -0.80 12.30 -10.69
C SER A 74 -1.07 13.80 -10.46
N GLU A 75 -1.67 14.17 -9.33
CA GLU A 75 -1.95 15.54 -8.96
C GLU A 75 -0.69 16.31 -8.50
N ASN A 76 0.37 15.61 -8.09
CA ASN A 76 1.60 16.24 -7.60
C ASN A 76 2.41 16.96 -8.70
N TRP A 77 2.13 16.69 -9.98
CA TRP A 77 2.68 17.48 -11.08
C TRP A 77 2.29 18.97 -11.05
N ARG A 78 1.25 19.32 -10.28
CA ARG A 78 0.83 20.72 -10.06
C ARG A 78 1.69 21.47 -9.05
N ARG A 79 2.62 20.78 -8.38
CA ARG A 79 3.58 21.39 -7.44
C ARG A 79 4.60 22.26 -8.22
N PRO A 80 5.33 23.16 -7.53
CA PRO A 80 6.42 23.90 -8.15
C PRO A 80 7.39 22.96 -8.89
N ALA A 81 7.82 23.36 -10.08
CA ALA A 81 8.65 22.52 -10.96
C ALA A 81 9.96 22.06 -10.29
N GLU A 82 10.55 22.93 -9.46
CA GLU A 82 11.76 22.61 -8.69
C GLU A 82 11.51 21.46 -7.67
N GLU A 83 10.35 21.47 -6.98
CA GLU A 83 9.99 20.39 -6.06
C GLU A 83 9.78 19.09 -6.82
N VAL A 84 9.07 19.11 -7.95
CA VAL A 84 8.84 17.93 -8.79
C VAL A 84 10.17 17.35 -9.30
N SER A 85 11.05 18.19 -9.85
CA SER A 85 12.37 17.77 -10.33
C SER A 85 13.20 17.14 -9.20
N PHE A 86 13.22 17.77 -8.02
CA PHE A 86 13.90 17.24 -6.85
C PHE A 86 13.35 15.85 -6.45
N LEU A 87 12.02 15.66 -6.41
CA LEU A 87 11.39 14.39 -6.05
C LEU A 87 11.73 13.28 -7.05
N MET A 88 11.73 13.57 -8.36
CA MET A 88 12.12 12.60 -9.38
C MET A 88 13.59 12.20 -9.25
N GLN A 89 14.49 13.17 -9.02
CA GLN A 89 15.91 12.90 -8.79
C GLN A 89 16.15 12.10 -7.48
N LEU A 90 15.41 12.43 -6.42
CA LEU A 90 15.49 11.70 -5.15
C LEU A 90 15.05 10.26 -5.35
N PHE A 91 13.98 10.01 -6.13
CA PHE A 91 13.52 8.67 -6.43
C PHE A 91 14.56 7.86 -7.22
N ILE A 92 15.13 8.43 -8.29
CA ILE A 92 16.20 7.79 -9.08
C ILE A 92 17.38 7.41 -8.17
N LYS A 93 17.91 8.38 -7.41
CA LYS A 93 19.07 8.16 -6.53
C LYS A 93 18.79 7.10 -5.45
N SER A 94 17.56 7.14 -4.88
CA SER A 94 17.16 6.15 -3.88
C SER A 94 17.07 4.76 -4.48
N LEU A 95 16.47 4.62 -5.66
CA LEU A 95 16.34 3.34 -6.35
C LEU A 95 17.72 2.74 -6.67
N GLN A 96 18.60 3.53 -7.28
CA GLN A 96 19.98 3.08 -7.61
C GLN A 96 20.76 2.65 -6.37
N LYS A 97 20.57 3.34 -5.25
CA LYS A 97 21.26 3.02 -4.00
C LYS A 97 20.71 1.76 -3.30
N GLU A 98 19.41 1.53 -3.40
CA GLU A 98 18.72 0.50 -2.61
C GLU A 98 18.47 -0.80 -3.37
N VAL A 99 18.51 -0.80 -4.71
CA VAL A 99 18.07 -1.96 -5.51
C VAL A 99 18.83 -3.25 -5.18
N THR A 100 20.15 -3.17 -5.06
CA THR A 100 20.99 -4.34 -4.68
C THR A 100 20.58 -4.88 -3.32
N ARG A 101 20.36 -3.98 -2.35
CA ARG A 101 19.91 -4.34 -1.01
C ARG A 101 18.52 -4.95 -0.99
N LEU A 102 17.59 -4.43 -1.83
CA LEU A 102 16.28 -5.05 -1.99
C LEU A 102 16.40 -6.48 -2.49
N HIS A 103 17.24 -6.71 -3.51
CA HIS A 103 17.50 -8.03 -4.05
C HIS A 103 18.09 -8.98 -3.01
N GLU A 104 19.15 -8.59 -2.31
CA GLU A 104 19.79 -9.37 -1.25
C GLU A 104 18.86 -9.76 -0.10
N ASN A 105 17.85 -8.93 0.18
CA ASN A 105 16.84 -9.22 1.20
C ASN A 105 15.63 -10.00 0.67
N GLY A 106 15.63 -10.46 -0.59
CA GLY A 106 14.56 -11.24 -1.19
C GLY A 106 13.28 -10.42 -1.48
N ILE A 107 13.41 -9.09 -1.64
CA ILE A 107 12.30 -8.19 -1.90
C ILE A 107 12.08 -8.07 -3.41
N ARG A 108 10.88 -8.35 -3.88
CA ARG A 108 10.44 -8.12 -5.26
C ARG A 108 9.95 -6.69 -5.38
N PHE A 109 10.63 -5.89 -6.19
CA PHE A 109 10.32 -4.48 -6.42
C PHE A 109 9.45 -4.28 -7.66
N ARG A 110 8.47 -3.37 -7.57
CA ARG A 110 7.64 -2.94 -8.71
C ARG A 110 7.26 -1.46 -8.60
N VAL A 111 7.04 -0.85 -9.76
CA VAL A 111 6.50 0.52 -9.87
C VAL A 111 5.20 0.49 -10.65
N ILE A 112 4.15 1.07 -10.09
CA ILE A 112 2.86 1.29 -10.76
C ILE A 112 2.63 2.78 -11.01
N GLY A 113 1.87 3.09 -12.06
CA GLY A 113 1.53 4.45 -12.48
C GLY A 113 1.94 4.73 -13.93
N ASP A 114 1.59 5.92 -14.41
CA ASP A 114 1.84 6.33 -15.78
C ASP A 114 3.31 6.72 -15.99
N ARG A 115 4.08 5.90 -16.70
CA ARG A 115 5.50 6.12 -17.00
C ARG A 115 5.73 7.08 -18.19
N SER A 116 4.67 7.51 -18.89
CA SER A 116 4.80 8.32 -20.12
C SER A 116 5.47 9.68 -19.90
N ARG A 117 5.40 10.21 -18.68
CA ARG A 117 6.00 11.50 -18.29
C ARG A 117 7.39 11.37 -17.68
N PHE A 118 7.92 10.16 -17.54
CA PHE A 118 9.22 9.95 -16.94
C PHE A 118 10.33 10.13 -17.96
N GLU A 119 11.45 10.68 -17.52
CA GLU A 119 12.64 10.72 -18.33
C GLU A 119 13.16 9.30 -18.61
N PRO A 120 13.75 9.04 -19.79
CA PRO A 120 14.23 7.69 -20.15
C PRO A 120 15.20 7.08 -19.14
N VAL A 121 15.98 7.89 -18.42
CA VAL A 121 16.89 7.41 -17.38
C VAL A 121 16.14 6.81 -16.20
N LEU A 122 15.01 7.39 -15.82
CA LEU A 122 14.16 6.85 -14.73
C LEU A 122 13.48 5.56 -15.17
N VAL A 123 12.93 5.53 -16.39
CA VAL A 123 12.28 4.33 -16.94
C VAL A 123 13.25 3.15 -16.92
N ARG A 124 14.47 3.32 -17.47
CA ARG A 124 15.50 2.27 -17.46
C ARG A 124 15.90 1.83 -16.05
N ALA A 125 16.03 2.77 -15.12
CA ALA A 125 16.36 2.43 -13.73
C ALA A 125 15.27 1.58 -13.06
N ILE A 126 14.01 1.88 -13.32
CA ILE A 126 12.85 1.10 -12.83
C ILE A 126 12.88 -0.30 -13.45
N GLU A 127 12.99 -0.42 -14.77
CA GLU A 127 13.01 -1.69 -15.49
C GLU A 127 14.14 -2.60 -15.00
N SER A 128 15.37 -2.07 -14.87
CA SER A 128 16.51 -2.82 -14.35
C SER A 128 16.29 -3.30 -12.91
N ALA A 129 15.64 -2.48 -12.07
CA ALA A 129 15.34 -2.87 -10.69
C ALA A 129 14.24 -3.95 -10.61
N GLU A 130 13.20 -3.82 -11.44
CA GLU A 130 12.13 -4.82 -11.55
C GLU A 130 12.67 -6.16 -12.06
N GLU A 131 13.55 -6.14 -13.07
CA GLU A 131 14.20 -7.33 -13.63
C GLU A 131 15.11 -8.00 -12.59
N LEU A 132 16.04 -7.27 -11.96
CA LEU A 132 16.95 -7.79 -10.95
C LEU A 132 16.21 -8.50 -9.81
N THR A 133 15.05 -7.97 -9.41
CA THR A 133 14.30 -8.46 -8.25
C THR A 133 13.16 -9.41 -8.61
N ALA A 134 12.97 -9.75 -9.89
CA ALA A 134 11.81 -10.50 -10.39
C ALA A 134 11.61 -11.87 -9.73
N GLY A 135 12.70 -12.55 -9.35
CA GLY A 135 12.67 -13.87 -8.70
C GLY A 135 12.45 -13.84 -7.20
N ASN A 136 12.38 -12.66 -6.57
CA ASN A 136 12.26 -12.53 -5.12
C ASN A 136 10.81 -12.73 -4.65
N THR A 137 10.65 -13.30 -3.44
CA THR A 137 9.33 -13.71 -2.93
C THR A 137 9.09 -13.36 -1.46
N ARG A 138 10.09 -12.82 -0.74
CA ARG A 138 9.96 -12.57 0.70
C ARG A 138 9.06 -11.40 1.04
N LEU A 139 9.07 -10.34 0.21
CA LEU A 139 8.17 -9.20 0.28
C LEU A 139 7.95 -8.66 -1.13
N HIS A 140 6.72 -8.40 -1.50
CA HIS A 140 6.35 -7.66 -2.71
C HIS A 140 6.23 -6.18 -2.38
N LEU A 141 7.24 -5.38 -2.75
CA LEU A 141 7.26 -3.93 -2.56
C LEU A 141 6.81 -3.22 -3.84
N THR A 142 5.69 -2.52 -3.76
CA THR A 142 5.17 -1.71 -4.86
C THR A 142 5.25 -0.23 -4.53
N ILE A 143 5.83 0.57 -5.42
CA ILE A 143 5.86 2.03 -5.30
C ILE A 143 4.93 2.63 -6.36
N ALA A 144 3.91 3.36 -5.92
CA ALA A 144 3.01 4.09 -6.80
C ALA A 144 3.60 5.49 -7.10
N VAL A 145 4.00 5.71 -8.36
CA VAL A 145 4.62 6.96 -8.84
C VAL A 145 3.88 7.45 -10.07
N ASN A 146 3.50 8.71 -10.09
CA ASN A 146 2.59 9.26 -11.11
C ASN A 146 1.31 8.42 -11.24
N TYR A 147 0.80 7.99 -10.08
CA TYR A 147 -0.35 7.12 -9.98
C TYR A 147 -1.61 7.89 -9.56
N GLY A 148 -2.75 7.44 -10.05
CA GLY A 148 -4.08 7.85 -9.61
C GLY A 148 -5.08 6.76 -9.91
N GLY A 149 -5.94 6.40 -8.94
CA GLY A 149 -6.90 5.31 -9.10
C GLY A 149 -7.89 5.52 -10.24
N ARG A 150 -8.30 6.78 -10.49
CA ARG A 150 -9.15 7.10 -11.66
C ARG A 150 -8.43 6.82 -12.98
N TRP A 151 -7.16 7.20 -13.08
CA TRP A 151 -6.33 6.88 -14.24
C TRP A 151 -6.16 5.36 -14.41
N ASP A 152 -5.94 4.64 -13.33
CA ASP A 152 -5.74 3.19 -13.35
C ASP A 152 -6.98 2.46 -13.91
N VAL A 153 -8.17 2.80 -13.39
CA VAL A 153 -9.46 2.23 -13.86
C VAL A 153 -9.70 2.56 -15.35
N ILE A 154 -9.51 3.83 -15.76
CA ILE A 154 -9.70 4.23 -17.16
C ILE A 154 -8.69 3.49 -18.06
N SER A 155 -7.45 3.34 -17.63
CA SER A 155 -6.42 2.63 -18.35
C SER A 155 -6.71 1.13 -18.46
N ALA A 156 -7.25 0.52 -17.40
CA ALA A 156 -7.69 -0.87 -17.41
C ALA A 156 -8.82 -1.09 -18.43
N VAL A 157 -9.86 -0.25 -18.40
CA VAL A 157 -10.97 -0.28 -19.37
C VAL A 157 -10.45 -0.18 -20.81
N ASN A 158 -9.55 0.77 -21.08
CA ASN A 158 -8.98 0.95 -22.43
C ASN A 158 -8.17 -0.28 -22.87
N ARG A 159 -7.43 -0.94 -21.96
CA ARG A 159 -6.70 -2.18 -22.26
C ARG A 159 -7.64 -3.35 -22.58
N VAL A 160 -8.74 -3.49 -21.82
CA VAL A 160 -9.79 -4.50 -22.11
C VAL A 160 -10.35 -4.28 -23.52
N LEU A 161 -10.78 -3.05 -23.84
CA LEU A 161 -11.34 -2.72 -25.17
C LEU A 161 -10.34 -2.94 -26.31
N ALA A 162 -9.05 -2.62 -26.08
CA ALA A 162 -8.02 -2.83 -27.10
C ALA A 162 -7.73 -4.33 -27.36
N ARG A 163 -7.81 -5.18 -26.33
CA ARG A 163 -7.60 -6.62 -26.46
C ARG A 163 -8.81 -7.36 -27.06
N GLN A 164 -10.01 -6.84 -26.83
CA GLN A 164 -11.26 -7.45 -27.27
C GLN A 164 -12.12 -6.43 -28.03
N PRO A 165 -11.74 -6.08 -29.28
CA PRO A 165 -12.53 -5.19 -30.12
C PRO A 165 -13.94 -5.74 -30.36
N GLY A 166 -14.96 -4.92 -30.10
CA GLY A 166 -16.38 -5.33 -30.27
C GLY A 166 -17.02 -5.95 -29.04
N LEU A 167 -16.39 -5.83 -27.87
CA LEU A 167 -16.99 -6.27 -26.61
C LEU A 167 -18.20 -5.38 -26.27
N ASP A 168 -19.37 -5.98 -26.10
CA ASP A 168 -20.61 -5.25 -25.76
C ASP A 168 -20.69 -4.88 -24.28
N ARG A 169 -19.95 -5.59 -23.42
CA ARG A 169 -20.01 -5.43 -21.96
C ARG A 169 -18.67 -5.77 -21.31
N ILE A 170 -18.24 -4.95 -20.38
CA ILE A 170 -17.07 -5.20 -19.52
C ILE A 170 -17.58 -5.64 -18.15
N ASP A 171 -17.06 -6.71 -17.60
CA ASP A 171 -17.32 -7.16 -16.24
C ASP A 171 -16.16 -6.78 -15.29
N GLU A 172 -16.38 -7.04 -14.01
CA GLU A 172 -15.43 -6.71 -12.95
C GLU A 172 -14.14 -7.53 -13.08
N GLU A 173 -14.22 -8.79 -13.48
CA GLU A 173 -13.09 -9.70 -13.64
C GLU A 173 -12.14 -9.20 -14.76
N ALA A 174 -12.69 -8.74 -15.87
CA ALA A 174 -11.92 -8.17 -16.96
C ALA A 174 -11.18 -6.89 -16.53
N ILE A 175 -11.81 -6.03 -15.70
CA ILE A 175 -11.16 -4.85 -15.14
C ILE A 175 -10.07 -5.25 -14.16
N ASN A 176 -10.36 -6.16 -13.22
CA ASN A 176 -9.42 -6.63 -12.21
C ASN A 176 -8.13 -7.17 -12.84
N ALA A 177 -8.24 -7.93 -13.94
CA ALA A 177 -7.10 -8.48 -14.66
C ALA A 177 -6.18 -7.39 -15.28
N GLU A 178 -6.72 -6.21 -15.58
CA GLU A 178 -6.01 -5.11 -16.23
C GLU A 178 -5.59 -3.99 -15.28
N LEU A 179 -6.01 -3.99 -14.02
CA LEU A 179 -5.55 -3.01 -13.04
C LEU A 179 -4.05 -3.13 -12.78
N SER A 180 -3.42 -2.01 -12.44
CA SER A 180 -1.96 -1.95 -12.18
C SER A 180 -1.52 -2.88 -11.03
N MET A 181 -2.43 -3.25 -10.14
CA MET A 181 -2.19 -4.15 -9.00
C MET A 181 -2.71 -5.58 -9.19
N SER A 182 -3.08 -5.99 -10.42
CA SER A 182 -3.64 -7.34 -10.72
C SER A 182 -2.76 -8.52 -10.26
N PHE A 183 -1.49 -8.28 -9.98
CA PHE A 183 -0.53 -9.28 -9.49
C PHE A 183 -0.53 -9.47 -7.96
N ALA A 184 -1.28 -8.68 -7.22
CA ALA A 184 -1.29 -8.67 -5.77
C ALA A 184 -2.73 -8.83 -5.23
N PRO A 185 -2.91 -9.39 -4.02
CA PRO A 185 -4.20 -9.32 -3.35
C PRO A 185 -4.57 -7.86 -3.05
N GLU A 186 -5.85 -7.59 -2.88
CA GLU A 186 -6.30 -6.29 -2.39
C GLU A 186 -5.69 -5.97 -1.03
N PRO A 187 -5.46 -4.68 -0.70
CA PRO A 187 -4.97 -4.31 0.62
C PRO A 187 -5.94 -4.70 1.74
N ASP A 188 -5.42 -5.33 2.78
CA ASP A 188 -6.17 -5.60 4.01
C ASP A 188 -6.22 -4.36 4.90
N LEU A 189 -5.11 -3.62 4.95
CA LEU A 189 -4.93 -2.44 5.78
C LEU A 189 -4.38 -1.28 4.96
N PHE A 190 -5.10 -0.16 4.99
CA PHE A 190 -4.65 1.11 4.47
C PHE A 190 -4.23 2.02 5.61
N ILE A 191 -3.05 2.63 5.50
CA ILE A 191 -2.50 3.58 6.48
C ILE A 191 -2.30 4.93 5.81
N ARG A 192 -2.76 6.01 6.45
CA ARG A 192 -2.34 7.35 6.06
C ARG A 192 -1.77 8.10 7.22
N THR A 193 -0.55 8.61 7.05
CA THR A 193 0.15 9.46 8.01
C THR A 193 -0.21 10.93 7.82
N GLY A 194 0.06 11.76 8.83
CA GLY A 194 -0.06 13.21 8.73
C GLY A 194 -1.44 13.80 9.04
N GLY A 195 -2.38 13.03 9.62
CA GLY A 195 -3.63 13.54 10.17
C GLY A 195 -4.77 13.76 9.16
N GLU A 196 -4.54 13.56 7.86
CA GLU A 196 -5.58 13.69 6.85
C GLU A 196 -6.38 12.38 6.71
N GLN A 197 -7.72 12.47 6.67
CA GLN A 197 -8.62 11.31 6.65
C GLN A 197 -9.32 11.16 5.27
N ARG A 198 -8.53 10.90 4.25
CA ARG A 198 -8.98 10.65 2.86
C ARG A 198 -7.97 9.80 2.11
N ILE A 199 -8.42 9.09 1.07
CA ILE A 199 -7.57 8.21 0.23
C ILE A 199 -6.91 8.93 -0.95
N SER A 200 -7.27 10.16 -1.25
CA SER A 200 -6.63 11.04 -2.25
C SER A 200 -6.36 10.37 -3.60
N ASN A 201 -7.36 9.74 -4.18
CA ASN A 201 -7.26 9.06 -5.47
C ASN A 201 -6.23 7.90 -5.51
N PHE A 202 -5.92 7.29 -4.34
CA PHE A 202 -5.03 6.13 -4.25
C PHE A 202 -5.85 4.84 -4.28
N LEU A 203 -5.49 3.86 -5.10
CA LEU A 203 -6.03 2.49 -5.18
C LEU A 203 -7.58 2.42 -5.04
N LEU A 204 -8.32 3.30 -5.77
CA LEU A 204 -9.78 3.46 -5.60
C LEU A 204 -10.56 2.16 -5.70
N TRP A 205 -10.16 1.28 -6.61
CA TRP A 205 -10.82 -0.01 -6.83
C TRP A 205 -10.47 -0.99 -5.72
N GLN A 206 -9.18 -1.11 -5.42
CA GLN A 206 -8.64 -2.13 -4.53
C GLN A 206 -8.89 -1.85 -3.04
N LEU A 207 -9.28 -0.62 -2.67
CA LEU A 207 -9.56 -0.25 -1.28
C LEU A 207 -11.04 -0.46 -0.88
N ALA A 208 -11.85 -1.08 -1.73
CA ALA A 208 -13.30 -1.22 -1.52
C ALA A 208 -13.67 -1.92 -0.20
N TYR A 209 -12.88 -2.90 0.24
CA TYR A 209 -13.09 -3.67 1.46
C TYR A 209 -11.92 -3.61 2.44
N THR A 210 -11.09 -2.59 2.31
CA THR A 210 -9.88 -2.39 3.12
C THR A 210 -10.20 -1.72 4.45
N GLU A 211 -9.54 -2.13 5.53
CA GLU A 211 -9.59 -1.44 6.82
C GLU A 211 -8.68 -0.21 6.82
N PHE A 212 -9.18 0.92 7.34
CA PHE A 212 -8.45 2.19 7.31
C PHE A 212 -7.91 2.56 8.69
N PHE A 213 -6.64 2.97 8.71
CA PHE A 213 -5.98 3.55 9.87
C PHE A 213 -5.39 4.92 9.52
N PHE A 214 -5.85 5.96 10.20
CA PHE A 214 -5.36 7.33 10.05
C PHE A 214 -4.57 7.73 11.30
N THR A 215 -3.40 8.36 11.12
CA THR A 215 -2.57 8.80 12.23
C THR A 215 -2.05 10.22 12.02
N ASP A 216 -1.95 11.00 13.10
CA ASP A 216 -1.35 12.33 13.10
C ASP A 216 0.18 12.30 12.95
N THR A 217 0.80 11.13 13.15
CA THR A 217 2.24 10.94 12.95
C THR A 217 2.63 11.36 11.55
N LEU A 218 3.61 12.26 11.43
CA LEU A 218 4.15 12.67 10.13
C LEU A 218 5.05 11.57 9.57
N TRP A 219 5.02 11.35 8.24
CA TRP A 219 5.73 10.24 7.62
C TRP A 219 7.19 10.06 8.06
N PRO A 220 8.05 11.10 8.17
CA PRO A 220 9.43 10.94 8.63
C PRO A 220 9.59 10.39 10.05
N ASP A 221 8.56 10.48 10.88
CA ASP A 221 8.52 9.98 12.25
C ASP A 221 7.72 8.66 12.37
N PHE A 222 7.24 8.10 11.25
CA PHE A 222 6.55 6.81 11.22
C PHE A 222 7.55 5.67 11.51
N ASP A 223 7.27 4.88 12.54
CA ASP A 223 8.12 3.79 13.00
C ASP A 223 7.36 2.48 13.23
N GLY A 224 8.07 1.45 13.72
CA GLY A 224 7.49 0.15 14.04
C GLY A 224 6.39 0.20 15.09
N LYS A 225 6.41 1.18 16.02
CA LYS A 225 5.38 1.30 17.07
C LYS A 225 4.06 1.79 16.48
N VAL A 226 4.11 2.78 15.57
CA VAL A 226 2.92 3.27 14.87
C VAL A 226 2.37 2.19 13.95
N LEU A 227 3.23 1.40 13.30
CA LEU A 227 2.80 0.24 12.52
C LEU A 227 2.10 -0.82 13.40
N ASP A 228 2.61 -1.08 14.61
CA ASP A 228 1.97 -1.99 15.56
C ASP A 228 0.58 -1.52 15.99
N GLN A 229 0.41 -0.21 16.20
CA GLN A 229 -0.91 0.38 16.48
C GLN A 229 -1.89 0.17 15.32
N ALA A 230 -1.42 0.35 14.08
CA ALA A 230 -2.23 0.13 12.90
C ALA A 230 -2.65 -1.35 12.75
N ILE A 231 -1.73 -2.29 12.98
CA ILE A 231 -2.02 -3.72 12.94
C ILE A 231 -2.93 -4.13 14.10
N ALA A 232 -2.75 -3.56 15.30
CA ALA A 232 -3.65 -3.80 16.43
C ALA A 232 -5.08 -3.34 16.11
N SER A 233 -5.25 -2.13 15.54
CA SER A 233 -6.55 -1.63 15.11
C SER A 233 -7.20 -2.52 14.04
N TYR A 234 -6.41 -3.09 13.12
CA TYR A 234 -6.88 -4.05 12.13
C TYR A 234 -7.40 -5.35 12.79
N ARG A 235 -6.69 -5.86 13.79
CA ARG A 235 -7.07 -7.09 14.53
C ARG A 235 -8.37 -6.96 15.32
N GLU A 236 -8.65 -5.76 15.83
CA GLU A 236 -9.86 -5.47 16.61
C GLU A 236 -11.13 -5.38 15.76
N ARG A 237 -11.00 -5.29 14.43
CA ARG A 237 -12.13 -5.14 13.53
C ARG A 237 -12.60 -6.48 12.98
N GLU A 238 -13.91 -6.67 12.97
CA GLU A 238 -14.57 -7.80 12.33
C GLU A 238 -14.76 -7.53 10.84
N ARG A 239 -14.11 -8.30 9.96
CA ARG A 239 -14.26 -8.20 8.51
C ARG A 239 -15.46 -9.05 8.05
N ARG A 240 -16.55 -8.40 7.70
CA ARG A 240 -17.84 -9.08 7.38
C ARG A 240 -18.01 -9.39 5.89
N PHE A 241 -17.37 -8.66 4.99
CA PHE A 241 -17.52 -8.79 3.54
C PHE A 241 -19.00 -8.88 3.10
N GLY A 242 -19.88 -8.04 3.70
CA GLY A 242 -21.32 -8.05 3.45
C GLY A 242 -22.12 -9.16 4.16
N ARG A 243 -21.48 -10.01 4.98
CA ARG A 243 -22.15 -11.04 5.80
C ARG A 243 -22.50 -10.50 7.19
N THR A 244 -23.46 -11.15 7.89
CA THR A 244 -23.71 -10.85 9.30
C THR A 244 -22.69 -11.57 10.19
N SER A 245 -22.47 -11.08 11.43
CA SER A 245 -21.58 -11.73 12.41
C SER A 245 -21.96 -13.20 12.66
N GLU A 246 -23.25 -13.50 12.67
CA GLU A 246 -23.78 -14.87 12.85
C GLU A 246 -23.41 -15.79 11.67
N GLN A 247 -23.43 -15.29 10.44
CA GLN A 247 -23.03 -16.04 9.25
C GLN A 247 -21.52 -16.34 9.20
N LEU A 248 -20.69 -15.50 9.81
CA LEU A 248 -19.25 -15.75 9.93
C LEU A 248 -18.98 -16.90 10.92
N VAL A 249 -19.71 -16.94 12.02
CA VAL A 249 -19.58 -18.02 13.04
C VAL A 249 -20.09 -19.36 12.49
N ALA A 250 -21.19 -19.37 11.75
CA ALA A 250 -21.75 -20.59 11.15
C ALA A 250 -20.83 -21.18 10.06
N GLY A 251 -20.21 -20.34 9.21
CA GLY A 251 -19.30 -20.80 8.16
C GLY A 251 -17.99 -21.43 8.69
N ALA A 252 -17.51 -20.98 9.86
CA ALA A 252 -16.32 -21.56 10.50
C ALA A 252 -16.59 -22.96 11.09
N GLY A 253 -17.84 -23.28 11.46
CA GLY A 253 -18.25 -24.61 11.91
C GLY A 253 -18.27 -25.67 10.81
N ASP A 254 -18.78 -25.30 9.63
CA ASP A 254 -18.88 -26.20 8.46
C ASP A 254 -17.52 -26.59 7.85
N GLU A 255 -16.49 -25.72 7.95
CA GLU A 255 -15.14 -26.05 7.48
C GLU A 255 -14.39 -26.99 8.43
N MET A 256 -14.65 -26.92 9.75
CA MET A 256 -14.04 -27.83 10.71
C MET A 256 -14.62 -29.25 10.61
N GLU A 257 -15.90 -29.41 10.25
CA GLU A 257 -16.52 -30.73 10.05
C GLU A 257 -16.11 -31.43 8.76
N ARG A 258 -15.62 -30.70 7.74
CA ARG A 258 -15.14 -31.28 6.48
C ARG A 258 -13.68 -31.76 6.52
N HIS A 259 -12.93 -31.45 7.57
CA HIS A 259 -11.51 -31.82 7.75
C HIS A 259 -11.28 -32.72 8.99
N ALA A 260 -12.35 -33.18 9.67
CA ALA A 260 -12.33 -34.20 10.72
C ALA A 260 -12.78 -35.55 10.17
#